data_8ef4b61ea334dac5cc89e8d2021be5d8
#
_entry.id   8ef4b61ea334dac5cc89e8d2021be5d8
#
_cell.length_a   1.000
_cell.length_b   1.000
_cell.length_c   1.000
_cell.angle_alpha   90.00
_cell.angle_beta   90.00
_cell.angle_gamma   90.00
#
_symmetry.space_group_name_H-M   'P 1'
#
loop_
_entity.id
_entity.type
_entity.pdbx_description
1 polymer ?
#
loop_
_entity_poly.entity_id
_entity_poly.type
_entity_poly.pdbx_seq_one_letter_code
_entity_poly.pdbx_strand_id
1 'polypeptide(L)'
;KRIDFANLFPQVSGKLYADKEAENYGGDNYDSDRSYEAKAIVSWEVDLWGNLRWAKDKSMADFLGSIEAQRALKMSLVAEVAQAYFELVALDNELAIVRQTLNARKEGVRLAKLRFEGGLTSETSYQQAQVEFARTATLVPDLERKISIKENDIAFLAGEYPRKIERSVLPEEVKLPENLPVGLPSTLLERRPDVRQAEQKLI
;
A
#
# COMPACT_ATOMS: atom_id res chain seq x y z
N LYS A 1 23.80 -11.16 2.62
CA LYS A 1 24.06 -12.28 3.54
C LYS A 1 24.94 -13.38 2.92
N ARG A 2 24.54 -14.02 1.80
CA ARG A 2 25.34 -15.08 1.16
C ARG A 2 26.61 -14.55 0.52
N ILE A 3 26.56 -13.36 -0.06
CA ILE A 3 27.72 -12.71 -0.70
C ILE A 3 28.76 -12.34 0.36
N ASP A 4 28.36 -11.71 1.45
CA ASP A 4 29.25 -11.29 2.52
C ASP A 4 29.89 -12.49 3.24
N PHE A 5 29.13 -13.59 3.36
CA PHE A 5 29.67 -14.84 3.84
C PHE A 5 30.71 -15.44 2.87
N ALA A 6 30.47 -15.34 1.56
CA ALA A 6 31.42 -15.86 0.55
C ALA A 6 32.73 -15.09 0.54
N ASN A 7 32.72 -13.79 0.89
CA ASN A 7 33.95 -12.97 0.97
C ASN A 7 34.93 -13.41 2.07
N LEU A 8 34.50 -14.24 3.03
CA LEU A 8 35.39 -14.84 4.04
C LEU A 8 36.28 -15.95 3.46
N PHE A 9 35.98 -16.47 2.28
CA PHE A 9 36.69 -17.57 1.66
C PHE A 9 37.50 -17.11 0.45
N PRO A 10 38.58 -17.85 0.08
CA PRO A 10 39.31 -17.58 -1.15
C PRO A 10 38.37 -17.61 -2.38
N GLN A 11 38.47 -16.59 -3.22
CA GLN A 11 37.75 -16.50 -4.47
C GLN A 11 38.63 -16.95 -5.62
N VAL A 12 38.13 -17.85 -6.45
CA VAL A 12 38.81 -18.33 -7.64
C VAL A 12 38.06 -17.82 -8.86
N SER A 13 38.73 -17.09 -9.72
CA SER A 13 38.18 -16.61 -10.99
C SER A 13 38.99 -17.10 -12.17
N GLY A 14 38.35 -17.57 -13.23
CA GLY A 14 38.96 -17.94 -14.49
C GLY A 14 38.63 -16.93 -15.58
N LYS A 15 39.63 -16.53 -16.38
CA LYS A 15 39.43 -15.71 -17.56
C LYS A 15 40.03 -16.41 -18.76
N LEU A 16 39.27 -16.50 -19.83
CA LEU A 16 39.71 -17.03 -21.13
C LEU A 16 39.63 -15.88 -22.14
N TYR A 17 40.71 -15.60 -22.76
CA TYR A 17 40.79 -14.63 -23.85
C TYR A 17 41.16 -15.33 -25.15
N ALA A 18 40.52 -14.92 -26.21
CA ALA A 18 40.83 -15.33 -27.57
C ALA A 18 40.85 -14.07 -28.43
N ASP A 19 42.00 -13.62 -28.80
CA ASP A 19 42.20 -12.45 -29.66
C ASP A 19 42.71 -12.88 -31.03
N LYS A 20 42.18 -12.21 -32.05
CA LYS A 20 42.69 -12.33 -33.42
C LYS A 20 43.09 -10.92 -33.89
N GLU A 21 44.36 -10.72 -34.03
CA GLU A 21 44.92 -9.50 -34.58
C GLU A 21 45.26 -9.71 -36.06
N ALA A 22 44.84 -8.79 -36.90
CA ALA A 22 45.08 -8.85 -38.32
C ALA A 22 45.71 -7.51 -38.77
N GLU A 23 46.94 -7.54 -39.16
CA GLU A 23 47.67 -6.37 -39.67
C GLU A 23 47.88 -6.46 -41.19
N ASN A 24 47.55 -5.39 -41.89
CA ASN A 24 47.79 -5.27 -43.32
C ASN A 24 48.94 -4.28 -43.58
N TYR A 25 50.07 -4.82 -43.98
CA TYR A 25 51.30 -4.04 -44.26
C TYR A 25 51.35 -3.43 -45.67
N GLY A 26 50.22 -3.47 -46.41
CA GLY A 26 50.14 -2.93 -47.77
C GLY A 26 50.53 -3.96 -48.84
N GLY A 27 49.68 -4.13 -49.87
CA GLY A 27 49.79 -5.15 -50.89
C GLY A 27 49.13 -6.48 -50.45
N ASP A 28 49.50 -7.59 -51.05
CA ASP A 28 48.95 -8.94 -50.77
C ASP A 28 49.50 -9.57 -49.46
N ASN A 29 50.23 -8.84 -48.63
CA ASN A 29 50.79 -9.33 -47.36
C ASN A 29 49.79 -9.08 -46.22
N TYR A 30 49.03 -10.12 -45.92
CA TYR A 30 48.10 -10.20 -44.81
C TYR A 30 48.65 -11.14 -43.74
N ASP A 31 49.05 -10.60 -42.59
CA ASP A 31 49.43 -11.41 -41.44
C ASP A 31 48.34 -11.44 -40.40
N SER A 32 47.97 -12.62 -39.91
CA SER A 32 46.95 -12.78 -38.89
C SER A 32 47.47 -13.65 -37.76
N ASP A 33 47.64 -13.06 -36.60
CA ASP A 33 47.97 -13.76 -35.37
C ASP A 33 46.75 -14.07 -34.52
N ARG A 34 46.76 -15.22 -33.87
CA ARG A 34 45.71 -15.64 -32.95
C ARG A 34 46.36 -15.94 -31.61
N SER A 35 45.98 -15.19 -30.61
CA SER A 35 46.41 -15.43 -29.24
C SER A 35 45.28 -16.02 -28.39
N TYR A 36 45.63 -17.00 -27.60
CA TYR A 36 44.73 -17.61 -26.61
C TYR A 36 45.37 -17.52 -25.24
N GLU A 37 44.70 -16.85 -24.32
CA GLU A 37 45.18 -16.73 -22.94
C GLU A 37 44.17 -17.35 -21.97
N ALA A 38 44.63 -18.26 -21.14
CA ALA A 38 43.86 -18.80 -20.03
C ALA A 38 44.47 -18.34 -18.70
N LYS A 39 43.72 -17.63 -17.89
CA LYS A 39 44.20 -17.07 -16.61
C LYS A 39 43.30 -17.53 -15.47
N ALA A 40 43.91 -18.16 -14.47
CA ALA A 40 43.27 -18.46 -13.19
C ALA A 40 43.81 -17.48 -12.13
N ILE A 41 42.89 -16.80 -11.44
CA ILE A 41 43.24 -15.84 -10.38
C ILE A 41 42.60 -16.32 -9.08
N VAL A 42 43.42 -16.48 -8.05
CA VAL A 42 42.98 -16.76 -6.68
C VAL A 42 43.19 -15.50 -5.86
N SER A 43 42.14 -14.98 -5.25
CA SER A 43 42.24 -13.84 -4.35
C SER A 43 41.59 -14.18 -3.00
N TRP A 44 42.27 -13.84 -1.93
CA TRP A 44 41.77 -14.03 -0.58
C TRP A 44 42.22 -12.87 0.30
N GLU A 45 41.26 -12.28 1.01
CA GLU A 45 41.48 -11.25 2.02
C GLU A 45 41.42 -11.89 3.40
N VAL A 46 42.55 -11.89 4.12
CA VAL A 46 42.60 -12.44 5.47
C VAL A 46 42.04 -11.42 6.44
N ASP A 47 40.93 -11.77 7.12
CA ASP A 47 40.21 -10.89 8.04
C ASP A 47 40.88 -10.83 9.43
N LEU A 48 42.01 -10.09 9.51
CA LEU A 48 42.80 -9.95 10.74
C LEU A 48 42.07 -9.13 11.83
N TRP A 49 41.34 -8.09 11.40
CA TRP A 49 40.65 -7.15 12.31
C TRP A 49 39.14 -7.36 12.40
N GLY A 50 38.61 -8.39 11.77
CA GLY A 50 37.19 -8.72 11.87
C GLY A 50 36.26 -7.91 10.95
N ASN A 51 36.78 -7.14 10.01
CA ASN A 51 35.98 -6.30 9.10
C ASN A 51 34.98 -7.12 8.28
N LEU A 52 35.41 -8.23 7.69
CA LEU A 52 34.55 -9.12 6.91
C LEU A 52 33.53 -9.86 7.79
N ARG A 53 33.90 -10.22 9.00
CA ARG A 53 32.99 -10.82 9.99
C ARG A 53 31.91 -9.83 10.40
N TRP A 54 32.26 -8.58 10.70
CA TRP A 54 31.30 -7.54 11.02
C TRP A 54 30.41 -7.18 9.84
N ALA A 55 30.94 -7.13 8.62
CA ALA A 55 30.13 -6.93 7.41
C ALA A 55 29.08 -8.05 7.22
N LYS A 56 29.44 -9.30 7.52
CA LYS A 56 28.51 -10.44 7.54
C LYS A 56 27.43 -10.27 8.60
N ASP A 57 27.79 -9.86 9.83
CA ASP A 57 26.87 -9.69 10.95
C ASP A 57 25.94 -8.50 10.70
N LYS A 58 26.43 -7.38 10.18
CA LYS A 58 25.63 -6.27 9.67
C LYS A 58 24.61 -6.73 8.62
N SER A 59 25.05 -7.51 7.63
CA SER A 59 24.17 -8.04 6.58
C SER A 59 23.09 -8.97 7.15
N MET A 60 23.36 -9.65 8.26
CA MET A 60 22.38 -10.45 8.99
C MET A 60 21.37 -9.55 9.72
N ALA A 61 21.83 -8.51 10.39
CA ALA A 61 21.00 -7.53 11.07
C ALA A 61 20.08 -6.80 10.06
N ASP A 62 20.60 -6.38 8.91
CA ASP A 62 19.81 -5.78 7.83
C ASP A 62 18.71 -6.74 7.32
N PHE A 63 19.01 -8.02 7.19
CA PHE A 63 18.02 -9.03 6.82
C PHE A 63 16.92 -9.19 7.88
N LEU A 64 17.28 -9.26 9.16
CA LEU A 64 16.31 -9.32 10.26
C LEU A 64 15.46 -8.04 10.31
N GLY A 65 16.09 -6.88 10.13
CA GLY A 65 15.39 -5.60 10.03
C GLY A 65 14.38 -5.56 8.89
N SER A 66 14.68 -6.19 7.74
CA SER A 66 13.73 -6.28 6.62
C SER A 66 12.51 -7.14 6.92
N ILE A 67 12.66 -8.19 7.73
CA ILE A 67 11.52 -9.01 8.21
C ILE A 67 10.60 -8.19 9.12
N GLU A 68 11.17 -7.40 10.03
CA GLU A 68 10.37 -6.55 10.91
C GLU A 68 9.70 -5.40 10.12
N ALA A 69 10.36 -4.84 9.11
CA ALA A 69 9.75 -3.88 8.18
C ALA A 69 8.55 -4.47 7.43
N GLN A 70 8.66 -5.72 6.98
CA GLN A 70 7.53 -6.43 6.36
C GLN A 70 6.36 -6.61 7.34
N ARG A 71 6.64 -6.89 8.61
CA ARG A 71 5.59 -7.02 9.66
C ARG A 71 4.91 -5.68 9.91
N ALA A 72 5.69 -4.60 10.02
CA ALA A 72 5.17 -3.25 10.18
C ALA A 72 4.24 -2.87 9.01
N LEU A 73 4.67 -3.12 7.77
CA LEU A 73 3.86 -2.85 6.58
C LEU A 73 2.55 -3.66 6.58
N LYS A 74 2.59 -4.93 6.96
CA LYS A 74 1.36 -5.75 7.07
C LYS A 74 0.38 -5.19 8.10
N MET A 75 0.87 -4.73 9.25
CA MET A 75 0.01 -4.12 10.29
C MET A 75 -0.63 -2.83 9.79
N SER A 76 0.14 -1.96 9.14
CA SER A 76 -0.34 -0.72 8.54
C SER A 76 -1.40 -1.00 7.48
N LEU A 77 -1.13 -1.93 6.55
CA LEU A 77 -2.08 -2.31 5.50
C LEU A 77 -3.41 -2.84 6.07
N VAL A 78 -3.36 -3.69 7.08
CA VAL A 78 -4.58 -4.21 7.74
C VAL A 78 -5.38 -3.06 8.37
N ALA A 79 -4.70 -2.11 9.03
CA ALA A 79 -5.36 -0.95 9.63
C ALA A 79 -6.00 -0.05 8.56
N GLU A 80 -5.30 0.21 7.45
CA GLU A 80 -5.81 1.01 6.33
C GLU A 80 -7.04 0.37 5.67
N VAL A 81 -7.00 -0.94 5.43
CA VAL A 81 -8.15 -1.68 4.88
C VAL A 81 -9.34 -1.64 5.84
N ALA A 82 -9.11 -1.84 7.13
CA ALA A 82 -10.16 -1.77 8.13
C ALA A 82 -10.79 -0.37 8.19
N GLN A 83 -9.96 0.67 8.21
CA GLN A 83 -10.44 2.05 8.19
C GLN A 83 -11.27 2.33 6.93
N ALA A 84 -10.75 1.99 5.75
CA ALA A 84 -11.45 2.19 4.49
C ALA A 84 -12.79 1.44 4.44
N TYR A 85 -12.85 0.25 5.02
CA TYR A 85 -14.09 -0.53 5.12
C TYR A 85 -15.13 0.13 6.02
N PHE A 86 -14.75 0.62 7.20
CA PHE A 86 -15.69 1.32 8.08
C PHE A 86 -16.16 2.65 7.48
N GLU A 87 -15.29 3.38 6.77
CA GLU A 87 -15.68 4.57 6.03
C GLU A 87 -16.68 4.24 4.91
N LEU A 88 -16.50 3.12 4.21
CA LEU A 88 -17.44 2.64 3.19
C LEU A 88 -18.81 2.34 3.81
N VAL A 89 -18.85 1.63 4.94
CA VAL A 89 -20.10 1.33 5.66
C VAL A 89 -20.79 2.61 6.14
N ALA A 90 -20.04 3.61 6.60
CA ALA A 90 -20.57 4.91 7.00
C ALA A 90 -21.20 5.65 5.80
N LEU A 91 -20.56 5.64 4.63
CA LEU A 91 -21.10 6.24 3.40
C LEU A 91 -22.38 5.55 2.92
N ASP A 92 -22.47 4.21 3.01
CA ASP A 92 -23.70 3.46 2.69
C ASP A 92 -24.86 3.87 3.61
N ASN A 93 -24.59 4.03 4.92
CA ASN A 93 -25.57 4.48 5.88
C ASN A 93 -26.01 5.93 5.62
N GLU A 94 -25.06 6.82 5.33
CA GLU A 94 -25.37 8.19 4.93
C GLU A 94 -26.26 8.23 3.69
N LEU A 95 -25.94 7.43 2.66
CA LEU A 95 -26.76 7.31 1.45
C LEU A 95 -28.19 6.84 1.76
N ALA A 96 -28.33 5.86 2.65
CA ALA A 96 -29.66 5.38 3.07
C ALA A 96 -30.47 6.50 3.74
N ILE A 97 -29.87 7.27 4.65
CA ILE A 97 -30.51 8.41 5.33
C ILE A 97 -30.88 9.50 4.33
N VAL A 98 -29.97 9.84 3.39
CA VAL A 98 -30.24 10.86 2.37
C VAL A 98 -31.39 10.42 1.46
N ARG A 99 -31.47 9.16 1.04
CA ARG A 99 -32.57 8.62 0.25
C ARG A 99 -33.92 8.68 1.00
N GLN A 100 -33.92 8.35 2.29
CA GLN A 100 -35.11 8.48 3.15
C GLN A 100 -35.53 9.94 3.27
N THR A 101 -34.57 10.85 3.49
CA THR A 101 -34.81 12.30 3.55
C THR A 101 -35.36 12.83 2.23
N LEU A 102 -34.83 12.39 1.10
CA LEU A 102 -35.29 12.76 -0.23
C LEU A 102 -36.75 12.38 -0.46
N ASN A 103 -37.14 11.17 -0.03
CA ASN A 103 -38.54 10.72 -0.08
C ASN A 103 -39.45 11.61 0.79
N ALA A 104 -39.03 11.96 2.01
CA ALA A 104 -39.79 12.87 2.87
C ALA A 104 -39.92 14.27 2.28
N ARG A 105 -38.85 14.82 1.67
CA ARG A 105 -38.84 16.11 0.96
C ARG A 105 -39.77 16.09 -0.25
N LYS A 106 -39.82 14.97 -1.01
CA LYS A 106 -40.74 14.78 -2.15
C LYS A 106 -42.20 14.91 -1.69
N GLU A 107 -42.55 14.25 -0.59
CA GLU A 107 -43.90 14.39 -0.01
C GLU A 107 -44.17 15.82 0.52
N GLY A 108 -43.15 16.47 1.09
CA GLY A 108 -43.24 17.87 1.48
C GLY A 108 -43.55 18.80 0.31
N VAL A 109 -42.90 18.61 -0.85
CA VAL A 109 -43.18 19.36 -2.07
C VAL A 109 -44.61 19.12 -2.55
N ARG A 110 -45.07 17.85 -2.53
CA ARG A 110 -46.43 17.50 -2.91
C ARG A 110 -47.48 18.22 -2.04
N LEU A 111 -47.28 18.22 -0.73
CA LEU A 111 -48.19 18.89 0.21
C LEU A 111 -48.14 20.42 0.06
N ALA A 112 -46.94 21.02 -0.11
CA ALA A 112 -46.80 22.45 -0.35
C ALA A 112 -47.51 22.90 -1.65
N LYS A 113 -47.42 22.09 -2.71
CA LYS A 113 -48.13 22.32 -3.98
C LYS A 113 -49.64 22.32 -3.78
N LEU A 114 -50.19 21.31 -3.12
CA LEU A 114 -51.66 21.23 -2.83
C LEU A 114 -52.17 22.42 -2.02
N ARG A 115 -51.40 22.87 -1.01
CA ARG A 115 -51.74 24.04 -0.19
C ARG A 115 -51.70 25.34 -0.99
N PHE A 116 -50.74 25.49 -1.89
CA PHE A 116 -50.65 26.63 -2.81
C PHE A 116 -51.81 26.66 -3.80
N GLU A 117 -52.13 25.53 -4.47
CA GLU A 117 -53.23 25.41 -5.42
C GLU A 117 -54.62 25.63 -4.74
N GLY A 118 -54.71 25.25 -3.46
CA GLY A 118 -55.88 25.54 -2.60
C GLY A 118 -55.94 26.96 -2.04
N GLY A 119 -54.97 27.84 -2.37
CA GLY A 119 -54.93 29.22 -1.90
C GLY A 119 -54.58 29.37 -0.40
N LEU A 120 -54.11 28.31 0.25
CA LEU A 120 -53.79 28.28 1.69
C LEU A 120 -52.40 28.79 2.04
N THR A 121 -51.45 28.84 1.05
CA THR A 121 -50.07 29.29 1.25
C THR A 121 -49.58 30.07 0.03
N SER A 122 -48.48 30.85 0.21
CA SER A 122 -47.85 31.58 -0.86
C SER A 122 -47.06 30.64 -1.80
N GLU A 123 -46.86 31.05 -3.05
CA GLU A 123 -46.01 30.40 -4.01
C GLU A 123 -44.57 30.26 -3.51
N THR A 124 -44.09 31.23 -2.73
CA THR A 124 -42.75 31.21 -2.14
C THR A 124 -42.51 29.95 -1.29
N SER A 125 -43.51 29.55 -0.51
CA SER A 125 -43.41 28.33 0.32
C SER A 125 -43.28 27.05 -0.54
N TYR A 126 -43.99 26.98 -1.65
CA TYR A 126 -43.89 25.89 -2.61
C TYR A 126 -42.52 25.86 -3.28
N GLN A 127 -42.03 27.02 -3.73
CA GLN A 127 -40.71 27.17 -4.38
C GLN A 127 -39.57 26.79 -3.39
N GLN A 128 -39.68 27.20 -2.13
CA GLN A 128 -38.72 26.81 -1.08
C GLN A 128 -38.67 25.28 -0.89
N ALA A 129 -39.82 24.63 -0.86
CA ALA A 129 -39.87 23.17 -0.74
C ALA A 129 -39.20 22.47 -1.93
N GLN A 130 -39.37 23.00 -3.16
CA GLN A 130 -38.69 22.49 -4.36
C GLN A 130 -37.18 22.66 -4.28
N VAL A 131 -36.70 23.82 -3.84
CA VAL A 131 -35.25 24.09 -3.67
C VAL A 131 -34.64 23.10 -2.68
N GLU A 132 -35.30 22.86 -1.54
CA GLU A 132 -34.81 21.90 -0.53
C GLU A 132 -34.81 20.45 -1.04
N PHE A 133 -35.82 20.06 -1.82
CA PHE A 133 -35.83 18.78 -2.50
C PHE A 133 -34.67 18.66 -3.49
N ALA A 134 -34.48 19.66 -4.36
CA ALA A 134 -33.39 19.66 -5.35
C ALA A 134 -32.02 19.59 -4.70
N ARG A 135 -31.77 20.37 -3.62
CA ARG A 135 -30.54 20.33 -2.85
C ARG A 135 -30.27 18.93 -2.27
N THR A 136 -31.31 18.30 -1.70
CA THR A 136 -31.14 16.92 -1.16
C THR A 136 -30.89 15.92 -2.28
N ALA A 137 -31.51 16.09 -3.45
CA ALA A 137 -31.30 15.21 -4.59
C ALA A 137 -29.86 15.22 -5.14
N THR A 138 -29.15 16.35 -5.05
CA THR A 138 -27.75 16.44 -5.51
C THR A 138 -26.77 15.67 -4.63
N LEU A 139 -27.14 15.35 -3.37
CA LEU A 139 -26.29 14.57 -2.48
C LEU A 139 -26.20 13.10 -2.89
N VAL A 140 -27.25 12.56 -3.52
CA VAL A 140 -27.32 11.13 -3.86
C VAL A 140 -26.19 10.74 -4.83
N PRO A 141 -26.01 11.38 -6.01
CA PRO A 141 -24.95 11.01 -6.94
C PRO A 141 -23.55 11.28 -6.38
N ASP A 142 -23.38 12.27 -5.53
CA ASP A 142 -22.08 12.52 -4.88
C ASP A 142 -21.69 11.38 -3.90
N LEU A 143 -22.65 10.91 -3.11
CA LEU A 143 -22.43 9.78 -2.22
C LEU A 143 -22.19 8.48 -2.98
N GLU A 144 -22.93 8.22 -4.05
CA GLU A 144 -22.71 7.05 -4.91
C GLU A 144 -21.32 7.06 -5.53
N ARG A 145 -20.86 8.24 -5.96
CA ARG A 145 -19.49 8.41 -6.45
C ARG A 145 -18.44 8.15 -5.36
N LYS A 146 -18.63 8.69 -4.15
CA LYS A 146 -17.73 8.46 -2.99
C LYS A 146 -17.66 6.98 -2.62
N ILE A 147 -18.79 6.28 -2.61
CA ILE A 147 -18.89 4.85 -2.37
C ILE A 147 -18.05 4.09 -3.41
N SER A 148 -18.23 4.38 -4.70
CA SER A 148 -17.49 3.72 -5.77
C SER A 148 -15.97 3.96 -5.68
N ILE A 149 -15.54 5.17 -5.31
CA ILE A 149 -14.13 5.48 -5.07
C ILE A 149 -13.60 4.64 -3.91
N LYS A 150 -14.34 4.59 -2.79
CA LYS A 150 -13.91 3.85 -1.61
C LYS A 150 -13.85 2.34 -1.85
N GLU A 151 -14.76 1.78 -2.66
CA GLU A 151 -14.68 0.38 -3.11
C GLU A 151 -13.40 0.11 -3.90
N ASN A 152 -13.05 1.03 -4.82
CA ASN A 152 -11.82 0.92 -5.60
C ASN A 152 -10.57 1.06 -4.73
N ASP A 153 -10.57 1.95 -3.73
CA ASP A 153 -9.47 2.10 -2.77
C ASP A 153 -9.22 0.78 -2.01
N ILE A 154 -10.28 0.14 -1.52
CA ILE A 154 -10.18 -1.15 -0.82
C ILE A 154 -9.66 -2.25 -1.77
N ALA A 155 -10.18 -2.32 -3.01
CA ALA A 155 -9.70 -3.27 -3.99
C ALA A 155 -8.22 -3.07 -4.32
N PHE A 156 -7.79 -1.80 -4.45
CA PHE A 156 -6.38 -1.45 -4.67
C PHE A 156 -5.49 -1.89 -3.49
N LEU A 157 -5.89 -1.61 -2.24
CA LEU A 157 -5.16 -2.03 -1.04
C LEU A 157 -5.07 -3.57 -0.93
N ALA A 158 -6.08 -4.29 -1.42
CA ALA A 158 -6.08 -5.74 -1.51
C ALA A 158 -5.26 -6.30 -2.68
N GLY A 159 -4.76 -5.44 -3.58
CA GLY A 159 -4.05 -5.85 -4.81
C GLY A 159 -4.97 -6.49 -5.86
N GLU A 160 -6.24 -6.16 -5.84
CA GLU A 160 -7.27 -6.69 -6.73
C GLU A 160 -7.72 -5.65 -7.76
N TYR A 161 -8.36 -6.11 -8.83
CA TYR A 161 -9.03 -5.22 -9.79
C TYR A 161 -10.25 -4.55 -9.15
N PRO A 162 -10.66 -3.36 -9.63
CA PRO A 162 -11.85 -2.67 -9.17
C PRO A 162 -13.07 -3.60 -9.13
N ARG A 163 -13.69 -3.72 -7.97
CA ARG A 163 -14.89 -4.54 -7.76
C ARG A 163 -15.75 -3.99 -6.64
N LYS A 164 -17.00 -4.39 -6.62
CA LYS A 164 -17.88 -4.11 -5.49
C LYS A 164 -17.43 -4.91 -4.27
N ILE A 165 -17.42 -4.26 -3.12
CA ILE A 165 -17.08 -4.87 -1.84
C ILE A 165 -18.36 -5.30 -1.14
N GLU A 166 -18.41 -6.55 -0.67
CA GLU A 166 -19.55 -7.05 0.12
C GLU A 166 -19.59 -6.41 1.51
N ARG A 167 -20.80 -6.06 1.95
CA ARG A 167 -21.06 -5.47 3.27
C ARG A 167 -21.52 -6.60 4.20
N SER A 168 -20.60 -7.07 5.04
CA SER A 168 -20.89 -8.18 5.97
C SER A 168 -21.28 -7.71 7.37
N VAL A 169 -21.02 -6.44 7.71
CA VAL A 169 -21.25 -5.92 9.06
C VAL A 169 -22.13 -4.68 8.97
N LEU A 170 -23.26 -4.70 9.67
CA LEU A 170 -24.09 -3.52 9.85
C LEU A 170 -23.47 -2.61 10.94
N PRO A 171 -23.53 -1.28 10.80
CA PRO A 171 -22.93 -0.35 11.77
C PRO A 171 -23.42 -0.57 13.22
N GLU A 172 -24.67 -1.00 13.37
CA GLU A 172 -25.32 -1.28 14.67
C GLU A 172 -24.80 -2.54 15.36
N GLU A 173 -24.14 -3.44 14.62
CA GLU A 173 -23.60 -4.71 15.13
C GLU A 173 -22.14 -4.59 15.59
N VAL A 174 -21.47 -3.48 15.30
CA VAL A 174 -20.07 -3.26 15.69
C VAL A 174 -19.98 -2.95 17.18
N LYS A 175 -19.77 -3.97 17.99
CA LYS A 175 -19.49 -3.81 19.42
C LYS A 175 -17.99 -3.64 19.60
N LEU A 176 -17.60 -2.56 20.26
CA LEU A 176 -16.21 -2.40 20.71
C LEU A 176 -15.90 -3.45 21.79
N PRO A 177 -14.72 -4.09 21.75
CA PRO A 177 -14.31 -4.98 22.84
C PRO A 177 -14.29 -4.23 24.16
N GLU A 178 -15.02 -4.74 25.16
CA GLU A 178 -15.12 -4.10 26.49
C GLU A 178 -13.77 -4.05 27.22
N ASN A 179 -12.88 -5.01 26.94
CA ASN A 179 -11.57 -5.09 27.55
C ASN A 179 -10.48 -5.19 26.47
N LEU A 180 -9.92 -4.03 26.07
CA LEU A 180 -8.68 -4.01 25.32
C LEU A 180 -7.52 -4.29 26.30
N PRO A 181 -6.72 -5.38 26.11
CA PRO A 181 -5.59 -5.64 26.97
C PRO A 181 -4.54 -4.56 26.78
N VAL A 182 -4.56 -3.57 27.64
CA VAL A 182 -3.54 -2.52 27.69
C VAL A 182 -2.32 -3.16 28.33
N GLY A 183 -1.38 -3.67 27.52
CA GLY A 183 -0.12 -4.22 28.02
C GLY A 183 0.72 -3.16 28.75
N LEU A 184 1.70 -3.60 29.55
CA LEU A 184 2.67 -2.69 30.14
C LEU A 184 3.41 -1.95 29.02
N PRO A 185 3.72 -0.65 29.18
CA PRO A 185 4.45 0.13 28.17
C PRO A 185 5.75 -0.53 27.70
N SER A 186 6.47 -1.23 28.59
CA SER A 186 7.69 -1.97 28.29
C SER A 186 7.48 -3.12 27.30
N THR A 187 6.32 -3.79 27.34
CA THR A 187 6.03 -4.89 26.41
C THR A 187 5.75 -4.40 24.99
N LEU A 188 5.41 -3.12 24.80
CA LEU A 188 5.23 -2.50 23.49
C LEU A 188 6.56 -2.41 22.74
N LEU A 189 7.68 -2.19 23.44
CA LEU A 189 9.02 -2.16 22.83
C LEU A 189 9.35 -3.50 22.16
N GLU A 190 8.95 -4.61 22.78
CA GLU A 190 9.20 -5.96 22.26
C GLU A 190 8.20 -6.35 21.14
N ARG A 191 7.00 -5.76 21.13
CA ARG A 191 5.93 -6.10 20.18
C ARG A 191 5.91 -5.24 18.92
N ARG A 192 6.40 -4.01 19.00
CA ARG A 192 6.40 -3.07 17.88
C ARG A 192 7.47 -3.44 16.84
N PRO A 193 7.07 -3.78 15.60
CA PRO A 193 8.03 -4.17 14.57
C PRO A 193 8.96 -3.02 14.15
N ASP A 194 8.48 -1.76 14.17
CA ASP A 194 9.29 -0.58 13.85
C ASP A 194 10.40 -0.34 14.86
N VAL A 195 10.14 -0.59 16.15
CA VAL A 195 11.16 -0.51 17.22
C VAL A 195 12.19 -1.62 17.03
N ARG A 196 11.73 -2.85 16.78
CA ARG A 196 12.62 -4.00 16.52
C ARG A 196 13.46 -3.81 15.26
N GLN A 197 12.90 -3.21 14.22
CA GLN A 197 13.67 -2.83 13.03
C GLN A 197 14.76 -1.81 13.35
N ALA A 198 14.45 -0.79 14.16
CA ALA A 198 15.43 0.21 14.58
C ALA A 198 16.54 -0.40 15.44
N GLU A 199 16.21 -1.35 16.33
CA GLU A 199 17.18 -2.10 17.14
C GLU A 199 18.18 -2.87 16.27
N GLN A 200 17.72 -3.53 15.20
CA GLN A 200 18.61 -4.21 14.26
C GLN A 200 19.59 -3.27 13.54
N LYS A 201 19.30 -1.98 13.46
CA LYS A 201 20.22 -0.98 12.87
C LYS A 201 21.32 -0.52 13.82
N LEU A 202 21.22 -0.85 15.10
CA LEU A 202 22.24 -0.52 16.11
C LEU A 202 23.34 -1.56 16.21
N ILE A 203 23.14 -2.73 15.62
CA ILE A 203 24.07 -3.85 15.55
C ILE A 203 25.01 -3.69 14.35
#